data_80e76c93b94cdea2538369ea20e4f0b5
#
_entry.id   80e76c93b94cdea2538369ea20e4f0b5
#
_cell.length_a   1.000
_cell.length_b   1.000
_cell.length_c   1.000
_cell.angle_alpha   90.00
_cell.angle_beta   90.00
_cell.angle_gamma   90.00
#
_symmetry.space_group_name_H-M   'P 1'
#
loop_
_entity.id
_entity.type
_entity.pdbx_description
1 polymer ?
#
loop_
_entity_poly.entity_id
_entity_poly.type
_entity_poly.pdbx_seq_one_letter_code
_entity_poly.pdbx_strand_id
1 'polypeptide(L)'
;MPGWYVIVELTNKNISDITQQFSAWGGVYGSILVGFTMLYMLTLVLLEKKDKKMYMGLSTTDPLTGILNRRAFQIAVEEELRKKTPGIFIFIDVDNFKIYNDTYGHNNGDFCLKHFAKTMKSCFPEDSIIGRYGGDEFVVYLKNLTGEMARTYMETFQRMISQLTLPTGEVVELSASAGGAAVPEQGEDVMSLCKSADMALYKVKQNGKADFKMKGM
;
A
#
# COMPACT_ATOMS: atom_id res chain seq x y z
N MET A 1 -35.00 12.74 80.25
CA MET A 1 -33.98 11.95 79.63
C MET A 1 -33.58 12.52 78.24
N PRO A 2 -32.84 13.63 78.18
CA PRO A 2 -32.47 14.22 76.86
C PRO A 2 -31.11 13.76 76.33
N GLY A 3 -30.31 13.12 77.15
CA GLY A 3 -28.88 12.85 76.67
C GLY A 3 -28.68 11.74 75.60
N TRP A 4 -29.55 10.81 75.56
CA TRP A 4 -29.42 9.69 74.58
C TRP A 4 -29.77 10.07 73.13
N TYR A 5 -30.70 11.01 72.92
CA TYR A 5 -31.07 11.45 71.61
C TYR A 5 -29.96 12.26 70.95
N VAL A 6 -29.22 13.05 71.72
CA VAL A 6 -28.09 13.84 71.20
C VAL A 6 -26.93 12.96 70.73
N ILE A 7 -26.66 11.87 71.47
CA ILE A 7 -25.59 10.91 71.10
C ILE A 7 -25.95 10.14 69.83
N VAL A 8 -27.20 9.73 69.66
CA VAL A 8 -27.66 9.01 68.46
C VAL A 8 -27.67 9.93 67.25
N GLU A 9 -28.07 11.16 67.41
CA GLU A 9 -28.12 12.15 66.32
C GLU A 9 -26.70 12.55 65.86
N LEU A 10 -25.78 12.76 66.79
CA LEU A 10 -24.33 13.00 66.47
C LEU A 10 -23.68 11.80 65.81
N THR A 11 -24.02 10.58 66.23
CA THR A 11 -23.46 9.33 65.63
C THR A 11 -23.97 9.16 64.20
N ASN A 12 -25.25 9.35 63.93
CA ASN A 12 -25.84 9.25 62.60
C ASN A 12 -25.29 10.32 61.65
N LYS A 13 -25.09 11.56 62.13
CA LYS A 13 -24.49 12.66 61.34
C LYS A 13 -23.03 12.29 60.98
N ASN A 14 -22.25 11.81 61.94
CA ASN A 14 -20.88 11.39 61.67
C ASN A 14 -20.79 10.24 60.67
N ILE A 15 -21.72 9.25 60.76
CA ILE A 15 -21.76 8.12 59.82
C ILE A 15 -22.14 8.62 58.41
N SER A 16 -23.12 9.52 58.27
CA SER A 16 -23.52 10.08 56.97
C SER A 16 -22.38 10.88 56.32
N ASP A 17 -21.69 11.69 57.10
CA ASP A 17 -20.56 12.50 56.61
C ASP A 17 -19.39 11.61 56.17
N ILE A 18 -19.08 10.55 56.90
CA ILE A 18 -18.07 9.55 56.57
C ILE A 18 -18.45 8.81 55.25
N THR A 19 -19.70 8.35 55.15
CA THR A 19 -20.17 7.63 53.93
C THR A 19 -20.19 8.55 52.72
N GLN A 20 -20.52 9.81 52.85
CA GLN A 20 -20.48 10.80 51.78
C GLN A 20 -19.01 11.08 51.32
N GLN A 21 -18.08 11.18 52.28
CA GLN A 21 -16.66 11.30 51.94
C GLN A 21 -16.14 10.07 51.21
N PHE A 22 -16.44 8.84 51.68
CA PHE A 22 -16.03 7.62 51.01
C PHE A 22 -16.59 7.51 49.58
N SER A 23 -17.85 7.91 49.36
CA SER A 23 -18.45 7.91 48.01
C SER A 23 -17.79 8.93 47.09
N ALA A 24 -17.43 10.11 47.56
CA ALA A 24 -16.74 11.15 46.82
C ALA A 24 -15.32 10.68 46.40
N TRP A 25 -14.57 10.12 47.35
CA TRP A 25 -13.24 9.57 47.08
C TRP A 25 -13.30 8.37 46.14
N GLY A 26 -14.29 7.49 46.26
CA GLY A 26 -14.52 6.36 45.33
C GLY A 26 -14.73 6.82 43.90
N GLY A 27 -15.46 7.90 43.68
CA GLY A 27 -15.64 8.52 42.36
C GLY A 27 -14.34 9.07 41.79
N VAL A 28 -13.52 9.76 42.59
CA VAL A 28 -12.22 10.30 42.19
C VAL A 28 -11.23 9.18 41.81
N TYR A 29 -11.08 8.17 42.68
CA TYR A 29 -10.19 7.03 42.38
C TYR A 29 -10.65 6.22 41.19
N GLY A 30 -11.96 6.04 41.02
CA GLY A 30 -12.55 5.40 39.85
C GLY A 30 -12.21 6.14 38.55
N SER A 31 -12.35 7.45 38.53
CA SER A 31 -12.01 8.29 37.36
C SER A 31 -10.52 8.25 37.04
N ILE A 32 -9.66 8.30 38.05
CA ILE A 32 -8.22 8.19 37.87
C ILE A 32 -7.84 6.80 37.27
N LEU A 33 -8.42 5.72 37.79
CA LEU A 33 -8.17 4.37 37.28
C LEU A 33 -8.60 4.22 35.81
N VAL A 34 -9.77 4.75 35.46
CA VAL A 34 -10.26 4.76 34.06
C VAL A 34 -9.32 5.58 33.18
N GLY A 35 -8.84 6.74 33.66
CA GLY A 35 -7.85 7.56 32.92
C GLY A 35 -6.56 6.79 32.66
N PHE A 36 -6.02 6.12 33.68
CA PHE A 36 -4.80 5.29 33.50
C PHE A 36 -5.01 4.10 32.58
N THR A 37 -6.14 3.41 32.66
CA THR A 37 -6.44 2.30 31.74
C THR A 37 -6.59 2.77 30.29
N MET A 38 -7.24 3.92 30.05
CA MET A 38 -7.34 4.52 28.71
C MET A 38 -5.96 4.91 28.17
N LEU A 39 -5.12 5.55 28.99
CA LEU A 39 -3.77 5.93 28.61
C LEU A 39 -2.92 4.70 28.27
N TYR A 40 -3.02 3.64 29.09
CA TYR A 40 -2.32 2.37 28.86
C TYR A 40 -2.76 1.72 27.53
N MET A 41 -4.07 1.64 27.27
CA MET A 41 -4.59 1.12 26.00
C MET A 41 -4.14 1.96 24.79
N LEU A 42 -4.13 3.28 24.94
CA LEU A 42 -3.63 4.16 23.87
C LEU A 42 -2.13 3.92 23.60
N THR A 43 -1.31 3.76 24.63
CA THR A 43 0.12 3.47 24.45
C THR A 43 0.34 2.12 23.78
N LEU A 44 -0.42 1.08 24.12
CA LEU A 44 -0.35 -0.22 23.45
C LEU A 44 -0.68 -0.11 21.96
N VAL A 45 -1.77 0.61 21.61
CA VAL A 45 -2.15 0.83 20.19
C VAL A 45 -1.07 1.61 19.43
N LEU A 46 -0.45 2.60 20.07
CA LEU A 46 0.62 3.39 19.43
C LEU A 46 1.89 2.56 19.24
N LEU A 47 2.25 1.70 20.21
CA LEU A 47 3.38 0.78 20.09
C LEU A 47 3.15 -0.25 18.98
N GLU A 48 1.98 -0.87 18.93
CA GLU A 48 1.62 -1.83 17.87
C GLU A 48 1.68 -1.19 16.47
N LYS A 49 1.17 0.04 16.32
CA LYS A 49 1.29 0.80 15.07
C LYS A 49 2.74 1.10 14.71
N LYS A 50 3.58 1.44 15.68
CA LYS A 50 5.01 1.70 15.48
C LYS A 50 5.75 0.43 15.03
N ASP A 51 5.50 -0.70 15.68
CA ASP A 51 6.11 -1.99 15.33
C ASP A 51 5.68 -2.43 13.94
N LYS A 52 4.38 -2.37 13.61
CA LYS A 52 3.88 -2.69 12.27
C LYS A 52 4.51 -1.80 11.18
N LYS A 53 4.70 -0.50 11.45
CA LYS A 53 5.37 0.42 10.53
C LYS A 53 6.87 0.09 10.36
N MET A 54 7.54 -0.34 11.43
CA MET A 54 8.93 -0.78 11.41
C MET A 54 9.09 -2.10 10.63
N TYR A 55 8.24 -3.10 10.87
CA TYR A 55 8.25 -4.37 10.11
C TYR A 55 7.93 -4.17 8.63
N MET A 56 6.97 -3.29 8.27
CA MET A 56 6.73 -2.93 6.88
C MET A 56 7.92 -2.20 6.24
N GLY A 57 8.70 -1.45 7.01
CA GLY A 57 9.94 -0.80 6.54
C GLY A 57 11.08 -1.77 6.26
N LEU A 58 11.08 -2.98 6.83
CA LEU A 58 12.06 -4.04 6.61
C LEU A 58 11.67 -4.99 5.48
N SER A 59 10.38 -5.08 5.11
CA SER A 59 9.94 -5.90 3.99
C SER A 59 10.42 -5.31 2.67
N THR A 60 10.99 -6.14 1.82
CA THR A 60 11.38 -5.78 0.45
C THR A 60 10.29 -6.09 -0.57
N THR A 61 9.30 -6.89 -0.21
CA THR A 61 8.23 -7.32 -1.11
C THR A 61 6.89 -6.69 -0.75
N ASP A 62 6.02 -6.55 -1.75
CA ASP A 62 4.61 -6.23 -1.58
C ASP A 62 3.87 -7.47 -1.04
N PRO A 63 3.14 -7.36 0.07
CA PRO A 63 2.53 -8.52 0.73
C PRO A 63 1.40 -9.18 -0.08
N LEU A 64 0.77 -8.46 -1.02
CA LEU A 64 -0.29 -8.98 -1.85
C LEU A 64 0.26 -9.76 -3.05
N THR A 65 1.24 -9.18 -3.74
CA THR A 65 1.70 -9.65 -5.06
C THR A 65 3.03 -10.42 -5.01
N GLY A 66 3.81 -10.29 -3.93
CA GLY A 66 5.09 -10.97 -3.75
C GLY A 66 6.21 -10.51 -4.70
N ILE A 67 6.02 -9.41 -5.44
CA ILE A 67 7.08 -8.69 -6.15
C ILE A 67 7.68 -7.61 -5.24
N LEU A 68 8.70 -6.88 -5.70
CA LEU A 68 9.28 -5.81 -4.90
C LEU A 68 8.22 -4.74 -4.57
N ASN A 69 8.26 -4.24 -3.35
CA ASN A 69 7.50 -3.05 -3.02
C ASN A 69 8.20 -1.80 -3.59
N ARG A 70 7.51 -0.66 -3.60
CA ARG A 70 8.01 0.62 -4.14
C ARG A 70 9.42 0.95 -3.66
N ARG A 71 9.68 0.83 -2.34
CA ARG A 71 10.97 1.17 -1.75
C ARG A 71 12.10 0.25 -2.23
N ALA A 72 11.87 -1.06 -2.19
CA ALA A 72 12.86 -2.04 -2.62
C ALA A 72 13.14 -1.94 -4.12
N PHE A 73 12.12 -1.69 -4.93
CA PHE A 73 12.26 -1.41 -6.35
C PHE A 73 13.13 -0.18 -6.60
N GLN A 74 12.87 0.95 -5.92
CA GLN A 74 13.67 2.16 -6.06
C GLN A 74 15.15 1.91 -5.73
N ILE A 75 15.42 1.24 -4.60
CA ILE A 75 16.80 0.92 -4.18
C ILE A 75 17.50 0.06 -5.24
N ALA A 76 16.81 -0.97 -5.76
CA ALA A 76 17.39 -1.86 -6.76
C ALA A 76 17.70 -1.14 -8.09
N VAL A 77 16.80 -0.27 -8.54
CA VAL A 77 17.04 0.55 -9.76
C VAL A 77 18.14 1.57 -9.54
N GLU A 78 18.18 2.25 -8.40
CA GLU A 78 19.27 3.19 -8.07
C GLU A 78 20.65 2.51 -8.08
N GLU A 79 20.71 1.24 -7.69
CA GLU A 79 21.95 0.46 -7.77
C GLU A 79 22.37 0.22 -9.22
N GLU A 80 21.45 -0.11 -10.12
CA GLU A 80 21.75 -0.25 -11.55
C GLU A 80 22.14 1.08 -12.20
N LEU A 81 21.48 2.17 -11.84
CA LEU A 81 21.83 3.51 -12.31
C LEU A 81 23.24 3.94 -11.89
N ARG A 82 23.66 3.60 -10.65
CA ARG A 82 25.05 3.82 -10.19
C ARG A 82 26.08 3.04 -11.00
N LYS A 83 25.72 1.82 -11.46
CA LYS A 83 26.55 1.01 -12.36
C LYS A 83 26.53 1.53 -13.80
N LYS A 84 25.71 2.55 -14.09
CA LYS A 84 25.43 3.06 -15.44
C LYS A 84 24.86 1.99 -16.39
N THR A 85 24.10 1.06 -15.85
CA THR A 85 23.41 0.04 -16.65
C THR A 85 22.34 0.71 -17.50
N PRO A 86 22.43 0.68 -18.84
CA PRO A 86 21.37 1.22 -19.68
C PRO A 86 20.13 0.34 -19.64
N GLY A 87 18.97 0.91 -19.99
CA GLY A 87 17.76 0.13 -20.00
C GLY A 87 16.50 0.96 -20.18
N ILE A 88 15.37 0.31 -20.00
CA ILE A 88 14.05 0.96 -20.11
C ILE A 88 13.33 0.85 -18.78
N PHE A 89 13.00 2.00 -18.20
CA PHE A 89 12.10 2.11 -17.07
C PHE A 89 10.67 2.21 -17.60
N ILE A 90 9.75 1.37 -17.11
CA ILE A 90 8.36 1.36 -17.54
C ILE A 90 7.45 1.53 -16.32
N PHE A 91 6.51 2.45 -16.41
CA PHE A 91 5.41 2.62 -15.48
C PHE A 91 4.14 2.04 -16.09
N ILE A 92 3.45 1.16 -15.37
CA ILE A 92 2.31 0.39 -15.84
C ILE A 92 1.14 0.59 -14.88
N ASP A 93 -0.06 0.78 -15.41
CA ASP A 93 -1.29 0.97 -14.64
C ASP A 93 -2.39 0.07 -15.20
N VAL A 94 -3.10 -0.64 -14.32
CA VAL A 94 -4.21 -1.52 -14.70
C VAL A 94 -5.42 -0.69 -15.09
N ASP A 95 -5.85 -0.79 -16.32
CA ASP A 95 -6.94 0.02 -16.85
C ASP A 95 -8.27 -0.27 -16.14
N ASN A 96 -8.97 0.80 -15.76
CA ASN A 96 -10.30 0.74 -15.15
C ASN A 96 -10.39 -0.11 -13.87
N PHE A 97 -9.28 -0.28 -13.12
CA PHE A 97 -9.22 -1.15 -11.94
C PHE A 97 -10.26 -0.83 -10.88
N LYS A 98 -10.61 0.47 -10.72
CA LYS A 98 -11.69 0.87 -9.80
C LYS A 98 -13.04 0.29 -10.24
N ILE A 99 -13.36 0.39 -11.53
CA ILE A 99 -14.62 -0.17 -12.08
C ILE A 99 -14.62 -1.68 -11.91
N TYR A 100 -13.48 -2.33 -12.12
CA TYR A 100 -13.31 -3.76 -11.88
C TYR A 100 -13.64 -4.14 -10.43
N ASN A 101 -13.08 -3.42 -9.45
CA ASN A 101 -13.38 -3.63 -8.02
C ASN A 101 -14.86 -3.39 -7.69
N ASP A 102 -15.45 -2.34 -8.25
CA ASP A 102 -16.87 -2.00 -8.04
C ASP A 102 -17.80 -3.07 -8.61
N THR A 103 -17.39 -3.74 -9.69
CA THR A 103 -18.18 -4.77 -10.39
C THR A 103 -17.99 -6.16 -9.77
N TYR A 104 -16.75 -6.57 -9.52
CA TYR A 104 -16.40 -7.94 -9.12
C TYR A 104 -16.01 -8.08 -7.64
N GLY A 105 -15.89 -6.96 -6.92
CA GLY A 105 -15.50 -6.91 -5.52
C GLY A 105 -13.99 -6.94 -5.30
N HIS A 106 -13.55 -6.44 -4.14
CA HIS A 106 -12.13 -6.28 -3.81
C HIS A 106 -11.35 -7.60 -3.78
N ASN A 107 -11.98 -8.72 -3.39
CA ASN A 107 -11.30 -10.02 -3.38
C ASN A 107 -10.88 -10.46 -4.79
N ASN A 108 -11.73 -10.20 -5.79
CA ASN A 108 -11.40 -10.46 -7.20
C ASN A 108 -10.40 -9.44 -7.75
N GLY A 109 -10.42 -8.18 -7.25
CA GLY A 109 -9.38 -7.20 -7.51
C GLY A 109 -8.01 -7.65 -7.01
N ASP A 110 -7.93 -8.15 -5.79
CA ASP A 110 -6.69 -8.73 -5.23
C ASP A 110 -6.20 -9.93 -6.05
N PHE A 111 -7.11 -10.79 -6.51
CA PHE A 111 -6.80 -11.89 -7.40
C PHE A 111 -6.24 -11.40 -8.74
N CYS A 112 -6.86 -10.38 -9.33
CA CYS A 112 -6.39 -9.70 -10.53
C CYS A 112 -4.95 -9.18 -10.37
N LEU A 113 -4.65 -8.44 -9.30
CA LEU A 113 -3.31 -7.90 -9.04
C LEU A 113 -2.25 -8.99 -8.83
N LYS A 114 -2.61 -10.09 -8.18
CA LYS A 114 -1.73 -11.27 -8.04
C LYS A 114 -1.43 -11.91 -9.39
N HIS A 115 -2.47 -12.08 -10.22
CA HIS A 115 -2.32 -12.61 -11.58
C HIS A 115 -1.41 -11.69 -12.42
N PHE A 116 -1.65 -10.39 -12.36
CA PHE A 116 -0.87 -9.37 -13.06
C PHE A 116 0.63 -9.47 -12.71
N ALA A 117 0.96 -9.48 -11.43
CA ALA A 117 2.33 -9.61 -10.96
C ALA A 117 2.98 -10.96 -11.36
N LYS A 118 2.22 -12.06 -11.32
CA LYS A 118 2.69 -13.37 -11.77
C LYS A 118 3.00 -13.36 -13.26
N THR A 119 2.13 -12.75 -14.06
CA THR A 119 2.32 -12.64 -15.52
C THR A 119 3.52 -11.76 -15.84
N MET A 120 3.74 -10.65 -15.11
CA MET A 120 4.96 -9.85 -15.27
C MET A 120 6.22 -10.70 -15.06
N LYS A 121 6.30 -11.49 -13.99
CA LYS A 121 7.44 -12.37 -13.69
C LYS A 121 7.67 -13.43 -14.78
N SER A 122 6.62 -13.92 -15.44
CA SER A 122 6.76 -14.93 -16.49
C SER A 122 7.04 -14.35 -17.87
N CYS A 123 6.68 -13.08 -18.09
CA CYS A 123 6.81 -12.43 -19.39
C CYS A 123 8.12 -11.67 -19.56
N PHE A 124 8.55 -10.92 -18.55
CA PHE A 124 9.76 -10.12 -18.62
C PHE A 124 11.02 -10.95 -18.35
N PRO A 125 12.21 -10.53 -18.84
CA PRO A 125 13.47 -11.20 -18.57
C PRO A 125 13.72 -11.43 -17.08
N GLU A 126 14.39 -12.53 -16.73
CA GLU A 126 14.64 -12.93 -15.34
C GLU A 126 15.45 -11.90 -14.54
N ASP A 127 16.33 -11.17 -15.22
CA ASP A 127 17.18 -10.13 -14.63
C ASP A 127 16.47 -8.77 -14.53
N SER A 128 15.19 -8.66 -14.93
CA SER A 128 14.39 -7.45 -14.80
C SER A 128 14.07 -7.16 -13.34
N ILE A 129 14.03 -5.88 -12.98
CA ILE A 129 13.57 -5.44 -11.67
C ILE A 129 12.09 -5.12 -11.79
N ILE A 130 11.25 -5.86 -11.06
CA ILE A 130 9.77 -5.75 -11.12
C ILE A 130 9.24 -5.37 -9.74
N GLY A 131 8.40 -4.35 -9.68
CA GLY A 131 7.82 -3.87 -8.43
C GLY A 131 6.39 -3.37 -8.54
N ARG A 132 5.68 -3.33 -7.40
CA ARG A 132 4.40 -2.66 -7.25
C ARG A 132 4.64 -1.28 -6.66
N TYR A 133 4.21 -0.25 -7.39
CA TYR A 133 4.45 1.13 -6.99
C TYR A 133 3.37 1.65 -6.02
N GLY A 134 2.14 1.22 -6.21
CA GLY A 134 0.98 1.55 -5.36
C GLY A 134 -0.30 0.97 -5.96
N GLY A 135 -1.35 0.82 -5.22
CA GLY A 135 -2.68 0.43 -5.71
C GLY A 135 -2.67 -0.56 -6.88
N ASP A 136 -2.99 -0.07 -8.06
CA ASP A 136 -3.03 -0.73 -9.37
C ASP A 136 -1.83 -0.36 -10.26
N GLU A 137 -0.80 0.31 -9.70
CA GLU A 137 0.38 0.77 -10.40
C GLU A 137 1.56 -0.19 -10.21
N PHE A 138 2.20 -0.55 -11.31
CA PHE A 138 3.37 -1.43 -11.38
C PHE A 138 4.51 -0.75 -12.10
N VAL A 139 5.72 -1.20 -11.83
CA VAL A 139 6.95 -0.69 -12.43
C VAL A 139 7.88 -1.82 -12.82
N VAL A 140 8.58 -1.65 -13.93
CA VAL A 140 9.63 -2.58 -14.33
C VAL A 140 10.84 -1.81 -14.90
N TYR A 141 12.03 -2.29 -14.57
CA TYR A 141 13.28 -1.84 -15.18
C TYR A 141 13.88 -2.99 -15.98
N LEU A 142 13.90 -2.82 -17.29
CA LEU A 142 14.44 -3.76 -18.26
C LEU A 142 15.89 -3.38 -18.56
N LYS A 143 16.84 -4.19 -18.05
CA LYS A 143 18.27 -3.93 -18.19
C LYS A 143 18.76 -4.27 -19.60
N ASN A 144 19.65 -3.43 -20.13
CA ASN A 144 20.33 -3.65 -21.40
C ASN A 144 19.39 -3.87 -22.61
N LEU A 145 18.14 -3.39 -22.52
CA LEU A 145 17.17 -3.51 -23.60
C LEU A 145 16.91 -2.15 -24.26
N THR A 146 16.53 -2.20 -25.54
CA THR A 146 16.10 -1.03 -26.31
C THR A 146 14.59 -0.78 -26.15
N GLY A 147 14.13 0.40 -26.53
CA GLY A 147 12.68 0.73 -26.53
C GLY A 147 11.84 -0.19 -27.42
N GLU A 148 12.41 -0.68 -28.54
CA GLU A 148 11.74 -1.62 -29.44
C GLU A 148 11.58 -3.00 -28.81
N MET A 149 12.63 -3.50 -28.13
CA MET A 149 12.56 -4.75 -27.38
C MET A 149 11.55 -4.63 -26.23
N ALA A 150 11.57 -3.52 -25.50
CA ALA A 150 10.59 -3.25 -24.44
C ALA A 150 9.16 -3.27 -24.96
N ARG A 151 8.91 -2.72 -26.15
CA ARG A 151 7.59 -2.78 -26.83
C ARG A 151 7.17 -4.22 -27.08
N THR A 152 8.04 -5.06 -27.62
CA THR A 152 7.73 -6.48 -27.87
C THR A 152 7.34 -7.23 -26.58
N TYR A 153 8.05 -6.99 -25.48
CA TYR A 153 7.70 -7.54 -24.17
C TYR A 153 6.35 -7.01 -23.68
N MET A 154 6.09 -5.72 -23.82
CA MET A 154 4.80 -5.12 -23.42
C MET A 154 3.62 -5.65 -24.23
N GLU A 155 3.76 -5.82 -25.54
CA GLU A 155 2.73 -6.43 -26.39
C GLU A 155 2.45 -7.89 -26.02
N THR A 156 3.51 -8.64 -25.68
CA THR A 156 3.35 -10.01 -25.18
C THR A 156 2.65 -10.04 -23.83
N PHE A 157 3.06 -9.16 -22.92
CA PHE A 157 2.42 -9.02 -21.63
C PHE A 157 0.94 -8.65 -21.74
N GLN A 158 0.58 -7.69 -22.59
CA GLN A 158 -0.80 -7.30 -22.86
C GLN A 158 -1.66 -8.49 -23.33
N ARG A 159 -1.13 -9.31 -24.25
CA ARG A 159 -1.84 -10.53 -24.70
C ARG A 159 -2.01 -11.55 -23.58
N MET A 160 -1.01 -11.71 -22.70
CA MET A 160 -1.07 -12.67 -21.60
C MET A 160 -2.06 -12.26 -20.51
N ILE A 161 -2.27 -10.95 -20.28
CA ILE A 161 -3.23 -10.46 -19.27
C ILE A 161 -4.64 -10.28 -19.83
N SER A 162 -4.83 -10.30 -21.16
CA SER A 162 -6.10 -9.88 -21.80
C SER A 162 -7.32 -10.65 -21.34
N GLN A 163 -7.14 -11.89 -20.86
CA GLN A 163 -8.23 -12.71 -20.33
C GLN A 163 -7.82 -13.33 -18.99
N LEU A 164 -8.62 -13.12 -17.97
CA LEU A 164 -8.45 -13.71 -16.65
C LEU A 164 -9.70 -14.50 -16.28
N THR A 165 -9.51 -15.78 -15.93
CA THR A 165 -10.59 -16.59 -15.34
C THR A 165 -10.57 -16.39 -13.82
N LEU A 166 -11.67 -15.83 -13.30
CA LEU A 166 -11.86 -15.64 -11.86
C LEU A 166 -12.07 -16.97 -11.13
N PRO A 167 -11.87 -17.00 -9.80
CA PRO A 167 -12.18 -18.19 -9.00
C PRO A 167 -13.65 -18.65 -9.11
N THR A 168 -14.55 -17.77 -9.52
CA THR A 168 -15.97 -18.05 -9.81
C THR A 168 -16.18 -18.80 -11.12
N GLY A 169 -15.16 -18.92 -11.98
CA GLY A 169 -15.23 -19.46 -13.33
C GLY A 169 -15.60 -18.43 -14.41
N GLU A 170 -15.88 -17.20 -14.03
CA GLU A 170 -16.16 -16.10 -14.96
C GLU A 170 -14.86 -15.64 -15.65
N VAL A 171 -14.94 -15.40 -16.97
CA VAL A 171 -13.81 -14.85 -17.74
C VAL A 171 -13.99 -13.35 -17.88
N VAL A 172 -12.98 -12.59 -17.44
CA VAL A 172 -12.97 -11.14 -17.47
C VAL A 172 -11.83 -10.62 -18.34
N GLU A 173 -12.06 -9.49 -18.99
CA GLU A 173 -11.04 -8.82 -19.78
C GLU A 173 -10.24 -7.86 -18.91
N LEU A 174 -8.90 -7.91 -19.05
CA LEU A 174 -7.97 -7.00 -18.40
C LEU A 174 -7.13 -6.30 -19.46
N SER A 175 -6.83 -5.04 -19.22
CA SER A 175 -5.85 -4.29 -19.99
C SER A 175 -4.97 -3.43 -19.07
N ALA A 176 -3.86 -2.99 -19.59
CA ALA A 176 -2.96 -2.08 -18.90
C ALA A 176 -2.47 -1.00 -19.86
N SER A 177 -2.34 0.20 -19.35
CA SER A 177 -1.65 1.30 -20.03
C SER A 177 -0.24 1.40 -19.49
N ALA A 178 0.74 1.69 -20.35
CA ALA A 178 2.13 1.79 -19.92
C ALA A 178 2.88 2.92 -20.62
N GLY A 179 3.79 3.53 -19.87
CA GLY A 179 4.72 4.54 -20.39
C GLY A 179 6.16 4.17 -20.07
N GLY A 180 7.06 4.37 -21.04
CA GLY A 180 8.47 4.01 -20.92
C GLY A 180 9.40 5.22 -20.99
N ALA A 181 10.53 5.13 -20.28
CA ALA A 181 11.63 6.09 -20.32
C ALA A 181 12.97 5.36 -20.49
N ALA A 182 13.77 5.80 -21.45
CA ALA A 182 15.11 5.25 -21.69
C ALA A 182 16.14 5.83 -20.71
N VAL A 183 17.07 4.99 -20.28
CA VAL A 183 18.18 5.30 -19.40
C VAL A 183 19.48 5.25 -20.19
N PRO A 184 20.30 6.31 -20.16
CA PRO A 184 20.20 7.54 -19.36
C PRO A 184 19.43 8.69 -20.02
N GLU A 185 19.00 8.59 -21.28
CA GLU A 185 18.56 9.68 -22.14
C GLU A 185 17.36 10.46 -21.59
N GLN A 186 16.49 9.79 -20.83
CA GLN A 186 15.24 10.37 -20.35
C GLN A 186 15.18 10.48 -18.81
N GLY A 187 16.29 10.13 -18.14
CA GLY A 187 16.48 10.31 -16.71
C GLY A 187 17.70 9.56 -16.19
N GLU A 188 18.39 10.16 -15.22
CA GLU A 188 19.58 9.60 -14.58
C GLU A 188 19.30 9.15 -13.13
N ASP A 189 18.11 9.45 -12.60
CA ASP A 189 17.64 9.05 -11.29
C ASP A 189 16.21 8.50 -11.37
N VAL A 190 15.79 7.76 -10.33
CA VAL A 190 14.48 7.10 -10.31
C VAL A 190 13.33 8.10 -10.39
N MET A 191 13.49 9.29 -9.80
CA MET A 191 12.42 10.31 -9.79
C MET A 191 12.21 10.89 -11.19
N SER A 192 13.27 11.22 -11.90
CA SER A 192 13.21 11.74 -13.28
C SER A 192 12.68 10.69 -14.26
N LEU A 193 13.05 9.41 -14.07
CA LEU A 193 12.53 8.29 -14.85
C LEU A 193 11.03 8.05 -14.61
N CYS A 194 10.60 8.05 -13.35
CA CYS A 194 9.18 7.97 -13.00
C CYS A 194 8.38 9.08 -13.68
N LYS A 195 8.83 10.33 -13.57
CA LYS A 195 8.17 11.48 -14.21
C LYS A 195 8.12 11.34 -15.73
N SER A 196 9.19 10.86 -16.33
CA SER A 196 9.28 10.67 -17.79
C SER A 196 8.34 9.59 -18.29
N ALA A 197 8.30 8.45 -17.59
CA ALA A 197 7.42 7.33 -17.90
C ALA A 197 5.94 7.67 -17.64
N ASP A 198 5.63 8.37 -16.54
CA ASP A 198 4.28 8.84 -16.23
C ASP A 198 3.72 9.78 -17.30
N MET A 199 4.55 10.70 -17.82
CA MET A 199 4.14 11.56 -18.95
C MET A 199 3.80 10.75 -20.23
N ALA A 200 4.51 9.66 -20.49
CA ALA A 200 4.20 8.78 -21.61
C ALA A 200 2.92 7.96 -21.34
N LEU A 201 2.77 7.43 -20.13
CA LEU A 201 1.57 6.72 -19.68
C LEU A 201 0.31 7.61 -19.77
N TYR A 202 0.41 8.87 -19.37
CA TYR A 202 -0.68 9.82 -19.48
C TYR A 202 -1.18 9.98 -20.92
N LYS A 203 -0.26 10.06 -21.89
CA LYS A 203 -0.60 10.10 -23.33
C LYS A 203 -1.32 8.82 -23.79
N VAL A 204 -0.90 7.65 -23.31
CA VAL A 204 -1.57 6.38 -23.59
C VAL A 204 -3.00 6.40 -23.08
N LYS A 205 -3.20 6.82 -21.83
CA LYS A 205 -4.53 6.92 -21.21
C LYS A 205 -5.47 7.87 -21.94
N GLN A 206 -4.93 8.96 -22.50
CA GLN A 206 -5.73 9.91 -23.33
C GLN A 206 -6.09 9.35 -24.71
N ASN A 207 -5.28 8.45 -25.28
CA ASN A 207 -5.44 7.90 -26.62
C ASN A 207 -6.16 6.55 -26.68
N GLY A 208 -6.97 6.20 -25.68
CA GLY A 208 -7.79 4.99 -25.70
C GLY A 208 -7.30 3.86 -24.80
N LYS A 209 -6.21 4.05 -24.04
CA LYS A 209 -5.64 3.05 -23.12
C LYS A 209 -5.07 1.79 -23.79
N ALA A 210 -4.82 0.74 -23.02
CA ALA A 210 -4.38 -0.59 -23.49
C ALA A 210 -3.18 -0.57 -24.49
N ASP A 211 -2.23 0.35 -24.30
CA ASP A 211 -1.06 0.54 -25.16
C ASP A 211 0.20 0.83 -24.35
N PHE A 212 1.34 0.81 -25.02
CA PHE A 212 2.64 1.22 -24.49
C PHE A 212 3.27 2.28 -25.37
N LYS A 213 3.73 3.38 -24.76
CA LYS A 213 4.49 4.43 -25.45
C LYS A 213 5.77 4.79 -24.71
N MET A 214 6.84 5.00 -25.46
CA MET A 214 8.06 5.63 -24.96
C MET A 214 7.89 7.13 -24.89
N LYS A 215 8.58 7.78 -23.93
CA LYS A 215 8.65 9.24 -23.90
C LYS A 215 9.26 9.77 -25.19
N GLY A 216 8.57 10.69 -25.85
CA GLY A 216 9.06 11.31 -27.10
C GLY A 216 8.54 10.68 -28.40
N MET A 217 7.77 9.59 -28.29
CA MET A 217 7.03 9.01 -29.42
C MET A 217 5.56 9.41 -29.40
#